data_af727c5fc2b05c15d640b85c9d9a25f5
#
_entry.id   af727c5fc2b05c15d640b85c9d9a25f5
#
_cell.length_a   1.000
_cell.length_b   1.000
_cell.length_c   1.000
_cell.angle_alpha   90.00
_cell.angle_beta   90.00
_cell.angle_gamma   90.00
#
_symmetry.space_group_name_H-M   'P 1'
#
loop_
_entity.id
_entity.type
_entity.pdbx_description
1 polymer ?
#
loop_
_entity_poly.entity_id
_entity_poly.type
_entity_poly.pdbx_seq_one_letter_code
_entity_poly.pdbx_strand_id
1 'polypeptide(L)'
;EFMNLPGFFGTRAPLFMDIVSLIVAALPFLMLGIIFLARQKKYKLHALLQGILYIVSLIVLSFFEVGVRFVGGFKSFMQGSGVGHDYAFIVLIVHISIAVVTIIIWTTTLLMAKKQLENGKHKRAGWITFTGVTLIMLTGAWVYMLLFVY
;
A
#
# COMPACT_ATOMS: atom_id res chain seq x y z
N GLU A 1 -9.47 -9.09 -20.03
CA GLU A 1 -9.36 -10.52 -19.71
C GLU A 1 -8.40 -10.78 -18.54
N PHE A 2 -7.21 -10.15 -18.54
CA PHE A 2 -6.24 -10.33 -17.45
C PHE A 2 -6.84 -10.01 -16.07
N MET A 3 -7.66 -8.98 -15.97
CA MET A 3 -8.26 -8.56 -14.69
C MET A 3 -9.27 -9.56 -14.11
N ASN A 4 -9.75 -10.50 -14.93
CA ASN A 4 -10.71 -11.51 -14.48
C ASN A 4 -10.07 -12.88 -14.23
N LEU A 5 -8.75 -13.01 -14.39
CA LEU A 5 -8.08 -14.28 -14.11
C LEU A 5 -8.17 -14.63 -12.62
N PRO A 6 -8.35 -15.93 -12.29
CA PRO A 6 -8.39 -16.33 -10.89
C PRO A 6 -7.06 -16.16 -10.21
N GLY A 7 -7.09 -15.82 -8.93
CA GLY A 7 -5.89 -15.68 -8.12
C GLY A 7 -5.25 -17.00 -7.73
N PHE A 8 -4.13 -16.93 -7.03
CA PHE A 8 -3.33 -18.08 -6.63
C PHE A 8 -3.37 -18.40 -5.12
N PHE A 9 -4.05 -17.57 -4.32
CA PHE A 9 -4.19 -17.84 -2.89
C PHE A 9 -5.34 -18.80 -2.55
N GLY A 10 -6.11 -19.24 -3.55
CA GLY A 10 -7.25 -20.12 -3.32
C GLY A 10 -8.48 -19.40 -2.75
N THR A 11 -8.55 -18.07 -2.88
CA THR A 11 -9.67 -17.25 -2.45
C THR A 11 -10.53 -16.81 -3.65
N ARG A 12 -11.57 -16.02 -3.40
CA ARG A 12 -12.39 -15.43 -4.47
C ARG A 12 -11.72 -14.25 -5.18
N ALA A 13 -10.53 -13.83 -4.72
CA ALA A 13 -9.83 -12.68 -5.29
C ALA A 13 -9.33 -12.99 -6.70
N PRO A 14 -9.40 -12.00 -7.62
CA PRO A 14 -8.77 -12.12 -8.92
C PRO A 14 -7.23 -12.06 -8.83
N LEU A 15 -6.56 -12.52 -9.88
CA LEU A 15 -5.10 -12.59 -9.93
C LEU A 15 -4.43 -11.24 -9.63
N PHE A 16 -4.92 -10.15 -10.23
CA PHE A 16 -4.31 -8.84 -10.01
C PHE A 16 -4.38 -8.42 -8.53
N MET A 17 -5.46 -8.79 -7.83
CA MET A 17 -5.61 -8.50 -6.40
C MET A 17 -4.58 -9.25 -5.57
N ASP A 18 -4.35 -10.53 -5.88
CA ASP A 18 -3.36 -11.34 -5.19
C ASP A 18 -1.94 -10.81 -5.43
N ILE A 19 -1.62 -10.41 -6.66
CA ILE A 19 -0.32 -9.79 -7.00
C ILE A 19 -0.12 -8.49 -6.22
N VAL A 20 -1.10 -7.60 -6.24
CA VAL A 20 -1.02 -6.32 -5.53
C VAL A 20 -0.91 -6.55 -4.01
N SER A 21 -1.64 -7.51 -3.47
CA SER A 21 -1.58 -7.85 -2.05
C SER A 21 -0.19 -8.32 -1.63
N LEU A 22 0.48 -9.12 -2.46
CA LEU A 22 1.87 -9.53 -2.20
C LEU A 22 2.83 -8.33 -2.25
N ILE A 23 2.68 -7.45 -3.24
CA ILE A 23 3.53 -6.25 -3.35
C ILE A 23 3.35 -5.36 -2.12
N VAL A 24 2.11 -5.12 -1.71
CA VAL A 24 1.80 -4.28 -0.54
C VAL A 24 2.34 -4.94 0.74
N ALA A 25 2.24 -6.26 0.86
CA ALA A 25 2.81 -6.98 2.00
C ALA A 25 4.34 -6.86 2.07
N ALA A 26 5.01 -6.77 0.93
CA ALA A 26 6.46 -6.59 0.85
C ALA A 26 6.92 -5.16 1.17
N LEU A 27 6.06 -4.14 0.96
CA LEU A 27 6.44 -2.73 1.08
C LEU A 27 7.06 -2.35 2.42
N PRO A 28 6.49 -2.70 3.59
CA PRO A 28 7.10 -2.31 4.87
C PRO A 28 8.50 -2.92 5.04
N PHE A 29 8.71 -4.14 4.58
CA PHE A 29 10.00 -4.81 4.68
C PHE A 29 11.05 -4.18 3.76
N LEU A 30 10.66 -3.86 2.51
CA LEU A 30 11.52 -3.15 1.57
C LEU A 30 11.86 -1.75 2.09
N MET A 31 10.88 -1.03 2.60
CA MET A 31 11.09 0.30 3.17
C MET A 31 12.02 0.25 4.38
N LEU A 32 11.85 -0.74 5.25
CA LEU A 32 12.73 -0.93 6.41
C LEU A 32 14.19 -1.16 5.98
N GLY A 33 14.40 -2.02 4.97
CA GLY A 33 15.73 -2.25 4.39
C GLY A 33 16.36 -0.97 3.86
N ILE A 34 15.57 -0.15 3.18
CA ILE A 34 16.03 1.14 2.63
C ILE A 34 16.34 2.14 3.77
N ILE A 35 15.55 2.14 4.85
CA ILE A 35 15.84 2.95 6.04
C ILE A 35 17.17 2.53 6.68
N PHE A 36 17.46 1.23 6.72
CA PHE A 36 18.76 0.74 7.23
C PHE A 36 19.95 1.25 6.41
N LEU A 37 19.78 1.48 5.12
CA LEU A 37 20.84 2.07 4.30
C LEU A 37 21.23 3.46 4.80
N ALA A 38 20.26 4.26 5.23
CA ALA A 38 20.53 5.57 5.83
C ALA A 38 21.30 5.42 7.16
N ARG A 39 20.97 4.43 7.98
CA ARG A 39 21.71 4.14 9.21
C ARG A 39 23.17 3.71 8.96
N GLN A 40 23.41 3.04 7.83
CA GLN A 40 24.74 2.68 7.37
C GLN A 40 25.47 3.82 6.64
N LYS A 41 24.89 5.02 6.66
CA LYS A 41 25.41 6.22 5.98
C LYS A 41 25.50 6.11 4.46
N LYS A 42 24.73 5.18 3.86
CA LYS A 42 24.62 5.02 2.40
C LYS A 42 23.48 5.91 1.87
N TYR A 43 23.63 7.21 2.04
CA TYR A 43 22.56 8.19 1.79
C TYR A 43 22.13 8.28 0.34
N LYS A 44 23.07 8.18 -0.61
CA LYS A 44 22.75 8.23 -2.04
C LYS A 44 21.88 7.03 -2.46
N LEU A 45 22.26 5.84 -1.98
CA LEU A 45 21.51 4.62 -2.27
C LEU A 45 20.14 4.65 -1.58
N HIS A 46 20.07 5.11 -0.32
CA HIS A 46 18.82 5.32 0.39
C HIS A 46 17.85 6.23 -0.40
N ALA A 47 18.33 7.39 -0.83
CA ALA A 47 17.51 8.35 -1.59
C ALA A 47 17.03 7.76 -2.93
N LEU A 48 17.93 7.10 -3.66
CA LEU A 48 17.59 6.46 -4.94
C LEU A 48 16.53 5.38 -4.78
N LEU A 49 16.72 4.47 -3.83
CA LEU A 49 15.81 3.33 -3.64
C LEU A 49 14.47 3.78 -3.06
N GLN A 50 14.43 4.80 -2.20
CA GLN A 50 13.17 5.38 -1.74
C GLN A 50 12.39 6.01 -2.89
N GLY A 51 13.05 6.73 -3.76
CA GLY A 51 12.43 7.31 -4.95
C GLY A 51 11.87 6.23 -5.88
N ILE A 52 12.64 5.18 -6.14
CA ILE A 52 12.20 4.05 -6.97
C ILE A 52 11.00 3.34 -6.32
N LEU A 53 11.08 3.03 -5.03
CA LEU A 53 9.99 2.37 -4.32
C LEU A 53 8.71 3.19 -4.39
N TYR A 54 8.81 4.51 -4.21
CA TYR A 54 7.68 5.42 -4.30
C TYR A 54 7.03 5.40 -5.69
N ILE A 55 7.83 5.57 -6.74
CA ILE A 55 7.33 5.60 -8.11
C ILE A 55 6.69 4.25 -8.49
N VAL A 56 7.34 3.14 -8.17
CA VAL A 56 6.79 1.81 -8.42
C VAL A 56 5.46 1.63 -7.67
N SER A 57 5.38 2.08 -6.42
CA SER A 57 4.15 2.01 -5.63
C SER A 57 3.01 2.80 -6.25
N LEU A 58 3.28 4.00 -6.79
CA LEU A 58 2.26 4.80 -7.50
C LEU A 58 1.79 4.12 -8.78
N ILE A 59 2.70 3.50 -9.53
CA ILE A 59 2.36 2.76 -10.75
C ILE A 59 1.47 1.56 -10.40
N VAL A 60 1.84 0.78 -9.40
CA VAL A 60 1.07 -0.37 -8.93
C VAL A 60 -0.30 0.07 -8.44
N LEU A 61 -0.38 1.14 -7.67
CA LEU A 61 -1.66 1.69 -7.18
C LEU A 61 -2.56 2.11 -8.35
N SER A 62 -2.01 2.79 -9.35
CA SER A 62 -2.78 3.21 -10.53
C SER A 62 -3.32 2.01 -11.31
N PHE A 63 -2.48 1.00 -11.52
CA PHE A 63 -2.89 -0.25 -12.16
C PHE A 63 -4.01 -0.95 -11.36
N PHE A 64 -3.85 -1.01 -10.05
CA PHE A 64 -4.83 -1.60 -9.14
C PHE A 64 -6.18 -0.88 -9.22
N GLU A 65 -6.18 0.44 -9.19
CA GLU A 65 -7.40 1.25 -9.26
C GLU A 65 -8.16 1.03 -10.58
N VAL A 66 -7.43 0.93 -11.69
CA VAL A 66 -8.04 0.61 -12.99
C VAL A 66 -8.64 -0.80 -12.94
N GLY A 67 -7.91 -1.77 -12.41
CA GLY A 67 -8.37 -3.15 -12.29
C GLY A 67 -9.63 -3.29 -11.45
N VAL A 68 -9.67 -2.61 -10.31
CA VAL A 68 -10.85 -2.61 -9.41
C VAL A 68 -12.08 -2.10 -10.15
N ARG A 69 -11.96 -0.99 -10.88
CA ARG A 69 -13.09 -0.44 -11.64
C ARG A 69 -13.49 -1.35 -12.78
N PHE A 70 -12.53 -1.97 -13.45
CA PHE A 70 -12.77 -2.87 -14.57
C PHE A 70 -13.61 -4.08 -14.16
N VAL A 71 -13.41 -4.64 -12.98
CA VAL A 71 -14.13 -5.82 -12.49
C VAL A 71 -15.39 -5.49 -11.68
N GLY A 72 -15.78 -4.22 -11.59
CA GLY A 72 -17.04 -3.80 -10.96
C GLY A 72 -16.94 -3.26 -9.53
N GLY A 73 -15.73 -3.11 -9.00
CA GLY A 73 -15.48 -2.44 -7.72
C GLY A 73 -15.95 -3.20 -6.48
N PHE A 74 -16.12 -2.47 -5.40
CA PHE A 74 -16.50 -3.00 -4.10
C PHE A 74 -17.79 -3.84 -4.13
N LYS A 75 -18.80 -3.36 -4.86
CA LYS A 75 -20.07 -4.09 -4.99
C LYS A 75 -19.86 -5.48 -5.59
N SER A 76 -19.02 -5.58 -6.61
CA SER A 76 -18.68 -6.88 -7.24
C SER A 76 -17.94 -7.78 -6.25
N PHE A 77 -16.97 -7.24 -5.52
CA PHE A 77 -16.18 -8.02 -4.55
C PHE A 77 -17.03 -8.51 -3.37
N MET A 78 -18.07 -7.78 -2.99
CA MET A 78 -18.98 -8.20 -1.92
C MET A 78 -19.87 -9.39 -2.31
N GLN A 79 -20.03 -9.68 -3.60
CA GLN A 79 -20.74 -10.87 -4.05
C GLN A 79 -19.99 -12.11 -3.58
N GLY A 80 -20.67 -12.98 -2.87
CA GLY A 80 -20.08 -14.19 -2.28
C GLY A 80 -19.41 -13.98 -0.93
N SER A 81 -19.28 -12.74 -0.43
CA SER A 81 -18.80 -12.50 0.93
C SER A 81 -19.92 -12.76 1.95
N GLY A 82 -19.59 -13.47 3.04
CA GLY A 82 -20.48 -13.66 4.18
C GLY A 82 -20.48 -12.51 5.18
N VAL A 83 -19.74 -11.46 4.91
CA VAL A 83 -19.59 -10.30 5.81
C VAL A 83 -20.64 -9.24 5.50
N GLY A 84 -21.13 -8.54 6.52
CA GLY A 84 -22.09 -7.45 6.35
C GLY A 84 -21.49 -6.32 5.51
N HIS A 85 -22.30 -5.79 4.58
CA HIS A 85 -21.89 -4.72 3.66
C HIS A 85 -21.34 -3.49 4.40
N ASP A 86 -22.05 -3.02 5.42
CA ASP A 86 -21.68 -1.79 6.12
C ASP A 86 -20.37 -1.96 6.90
N TYR A 87 -20.17 -3.11 7.51
CA TYR A 87 -18.93 -3.42 8.20
C TYR A 87 -17.74 -3.42 7.25
N ALA A 88 -17.84 -4.16 6.15
CA ALA A 88 -16.78 -4.23 5.15
C ALA A 88 -16.50 -2.86 4.54
N PHE A 89 -17.55 -2.06 4.29
CA PHE A 89 -17.42 -0.71 3.75
C PHE A 89 -16.68 0.22 4.71
N ILE A 90 -16.99 0.18 5.99
CA ILE A 90 -16.31 1.01 7.00
C ILE A 90 -14.83 0.65 7.07
N VAL A 91 -14.49 -0.63 7.11
CA VAL A 91 -13.09 -1.07 7.12
C VAL A 91 -12.36 -0.62 5.86
N LEU A 92 -13.01 -0.73 4.69
CA LEU A 92 -12.47 -0.24 3.42
C LEU A 92 -12.19 1.27 3.46
N ILE A 93 -13.12 2.06 3.98
CA ILE A 93 -12.96 3.52 4.06
C ILE A 93 -11.80 3.87 5.00
N VAL A 94 -11.67 3.18 6.13
CA VAL A 94 -10.53 3.36 7.04
C VAL A 94 -9.22 3.05 6.32
N HIS A 95 -9.17 1.93 5.58
CA HIS A 95 -7.99 1.55 4.80
C HIS A 95 -7.62 2.61 3.76
N ILE A 96 -8.58 3.08 2.97
CA ILE A 96 -8.37 4.11 1.95
C ILE A 96 -7.89 5.41 2.60
N SER A 97 -8.47 5.82 3.72
CA SER A 97 -8.08 7.03 4.43
C SER A 97 -6.63 6.96 4.91
N ILE A 98 -6.22 5.83 5.48
CA ILE A 98 -4.84 5.58 5.89
C ILE A 98 -3.90 5.64 4.68
N ALA A 99 -4.30 5.03 3.57
CA ALA A 99 -3.50 5.02 2.34
C ALA A 99 -3.30 6.43 1.78
N VAL A 100 -4.35 7.24 1.70
CA VAL A 100 -4.30 8.61 1.20
C VAL A 100 -3.39 9.48 2.07
N VAL A 101 -3.59 9.44 3.40
CA VAL A 101 -2.77 10.22 4.34
C VAL A 101 -1.30 9.78 4.25
N THR A 102 -1.03 8.49 4.19
CA THR A 102 0.34 7.96 4.08
C THR A 102 1.02 8.41 2.79
N ILE A 103 0.31 8.37 1.66
CA ILE A 103 0.85 8.81 0.36
C ILE A 103 1.19 10.30 0.42
N ILE A 104 0.35 11.13 1.03
CA ILE A 104 0.60 12.56 1.20
C ILE A 104 1.87 12.78 2.04
N ILE A 105 1.99 12.07 3.16
CA ILE A 105 3.16 12.17 4.05
C ILE A 105 4.42 11.70 3.32
N TRP A 106 4.35 10.58 2.62
CA TRP A 106 5.48 10.03 1.88
C TRP A 106 5.95 10.99 0.77
N THR A 107 5.00 11.51 -0.01
CA THR A 107 5.29 12.51 -1.05
C THR A 107 5.98 13.74 -0.45
N THR A 108 5.44 14.27 0.64
CA THR A 108 6.00 15.42 1.35
C THR A 108 7.42 15.10 1.85
N THR A 109 7.61 13.92 2.44
CA THR A 109 8.93 13.49 2.95
C THR A 109 9.97 13.43 1.84
N LEU A 110 9.61 12.91 0.67
CA LEU A 110 10.52 12.86 -0.47
C LEU A 110 10.83 14.23 -1.03
N LEU A 111 9.82 15.08 -1.22
CA LEU A 111 9.99 16.42 -1.80
C LEU A 111 10.73 17.37 -0.86
N MET A 112 10.54 17.22 0.44
CA MET A 112 11.10 18.11 1.45
C MET A 112 12.24 17.48 2.26
N ALA A 113 12.81 16.38 1.78
CA ALA A 113 13.85 15.64 2.49
C ALA A 113 15.02 16.54 2.88
N LYS A 114 15.52 17.39 1.95
CA LYS A 114 16.63 18.30 2.21
C LYS A 114 16.29 19.27 3.34
N LYS A 115 15.14 19.93 3.27
CA LYS A 115 14.68 20.85 4.30
C LYS A 115 14.46 20.16 5.64
N GLN A 116 13.89 18.96 5.62
CA GLN A 116 13.68 18.18 6.83
C GLN A 116 14.99 17.73 7.47
N LEU A 117 16.02 17.44 6.67
CA LEU A 117 17.36 17.14 7.19
C LEU A 117 17.97 18.37 7.88
N GLU A 118 17.82 19.54 7.28
CA GLU A 118 18.33 20.80 7.84
C GLU A 118 17.67 21.14 9.19
N ASN A 119 16.37 20.87 9.35
CA ASN A 119 15.63 21.18 10.58
C ASN A 119 15.46 19.98 11.54
N GLY A 120 16.11 18.86 11.24
CA GLY A 120 16.10 17.67 12.11
C GLY A 120 14.81 16.85 12.11
N LYS A 121 13.90 17.09 11.17
CA LYS A 121 12.58 16.41 11.13
C LYS A 121 12.50 15.22 10.20
N HIS A 122 13.54 14.95 9.39
CA HIS A 122 13.48 13.91 8.37
C HIS A 122 13.32 12.50 8.98
N LYS A 123 14.06 12.21 10.03
CA LYS A 123 14.00 10.89 10.70
C LYS A 123 12.57 10.61 11.21
N ARG A 124 11.94 11.58 11.83
CA ARG A 124 10.56 11.46 12.31
C ARG A 124 9.58 11.25 11.16
N ALA A 125 9.69 12.05 10.10
CA ALA A 125 8.85 11.92 8.91
C ALA A 125 9.01 10.53 8.28
N GLY A 126 10.23 10.01 8.22
CA GLY A 126 10.50 8.66 7.70
C GLY A 126 9.82 7.56 8.52
N TRP A 127 9.89 7.64 9.84
CA TRP A 127 9.23 6.65 10.70
C TRP A 127 7.70 6.76 10.66
N ILE A 128 7.15 7.96 10.53
CA ILE A 128 5.70 8.16 10.34
C ILE A 128 5.27 7.53 9.01
N THR A 129 6.04 7.73 7.94
CA THR A 129 5.78 7.11 6.63
C THR A 129 5.81 5.58 6.73
N PHE A 130 6.83 5.04 7.38
CA PHE A 130 6.95 3.59 7.59
C PHE A 130 5.76 3.02 8.38
N THR A 131 5.34 3.71 9.44
CA THR A 131 4.16 3.33 10.22
C THR A 131 2.91 3.32 9.34
N GLY A 132 2.73 4.36 8.52
CA GLY A 132 1.62 4.45 7.59
C GLY A 132 1.60 3.30 6.58
N VAL A 133 2.74 2.98 5.98
CA VAL A 133 2.87 1.86 5.02
C VAL A 133 2.56 0.53 5.69
N THR A 134 3.00 0.33 6.93
CA THR A 134 2.68 -0.87 7.73
C THR A 134 1.18 -0.97 7.98
N LEU A 135 0.53 0.14 8.34
CA LEU A 135 -0.92 0.18 8.54
C LEU A 135 -1.70 -0.07 7.24
N ILE A 136 -1.20 0.42 6.10
CA ILE A 136 -1.78 0.10 4.78
C ILE A 136 -1.76 -1.42 4.56
N MET A 137 -0.64 -2.07 4.83
CA MET A 137 -0.50 -3.52 4.70
C MET A 137 -1.49 -4.25 5.61
N LEU A 138 -1.56 -3.89 6.90
CA LEU A 138 -2.41 -4.58 7.87
C LEU A 138 -3.90 -4.37 7.57
N THR A 139 -4.30 -3.14 7.28
CA THR A 139 -5.70 -2.84 6.94
C THR A 139 -6.09 -3.41 5.58
N GLY A 140 -5.16 -3.41 4.63
CA GLY A 140 -5.37 -4.05 3.33
C GLY A 140 -5.58 -5.55 3.44
N ALA A 141 -4.80 -6.23 4.28
CA ALA A 141 -4.99 -7.64 4.59
C ALA A 141 -6.38 -7.89 5.22
N TRP A 142 -6.79 -7.02 6.13
CA TRP A 142 -8.11 -7.08 6.74
C TRP A 142 -9.22 -6.95 5.70
N VAL A 143 -9.16 -5.94 4.83
CA VAL A 143 -10.12 -5.76 3.73
C VAL A 143 -10.13 -7.00 2.82
N TYR A 144 -8.96 -7.51 2.45
CA TYR A 144 -8.84 -8.71 1.63
C TYR A 144 -9.58 -9.91 2.26
N MET A 145 -9.38 -10.13 3.55
CA MET A 145 -10.04 -11.22 4.28
C MET A 145 -11.56 -11.07 4.25
N LEU A 146 -12.06 -9.86 4.50
CA LEU A 146 -13.51 -9.59 4.52
C LEU A 146 -14.16 -9.76 3.15
N LEU A 147 -13.47 -9.38 2.07
CA LEU A 147 -14.04 -9.43 0.72
C LEU A 147 -13.88 -10.81 0.06
N PHE A 148 -12.78 -11.50 0.30
CA PHE A 148 -12.42 -12.65 -0.53
C PHE A 148 -12.30 -13.99 0.23
N VAL A 149 -12.17 -13.98 1.55
CA VAL A 149 -12.01 -15.19 2.36
C VAL A 149 -13.31 -15.53 3.09
N TYR A 150 -13.90 -14.58 3.79
CA TYR A 150 -15.16 -14.76 4.50
C TYR A 150 -16.36 -14.45 3.61
#